data_92f8442d5b87929b633308285513ab96
#
_entry.id   92f8442d5b87929b633308285513ab96
#
_cell.length_a   1.000
_cell.length_b   1.000
_cell.length_c   1.000
_cell.angle_alpha   90.00
_cell.angle_beta   90.00
_cell.angle_gamma   90.00
#
_symmetry.space_group_name_H-M   'P 1'
#
loop_
_entity.id
_entity.type
_entity.pdbx_description
1 polymer ?
#
loop_
_entity_poly.entity_id
_entity_poly.type
_entity_poly.pdbx_seq_one_letter_code
_entity_poly.pdbx_strand_id
1 'polypeptide(L)'
;MDEVTLEVFDYSGSKIVSANSMTGQILAYDKHHDLAAIKLNNTRKLEYVAKVIPRDAIDCLRIGDPVWVCGCSLLHDPFPNSGTLTYLREIIEQKAYLMQNAPSIFGNSGGGLFHGTEGWLLGLTSRVTVTQLGFGVDVQSWMGFSTHPERLYEFFDHQELQFLYDDNDDYYSAMKRRSDRRRDALRSIMLEGLGLQADPADTASPEDKFLDQ
;
A
#
# COMPACT_ATOMS: atom_id res chain seq x y z
N MET A 1 3.90 -18.76 -3.94
CA MET A 1 3.93 -17.41 -3.33
C MET A 1 5.39 -17.13 -3.06
N ASP A 2 5.87 -15.98 -3.50
CA ASP A 2 7.27 -15.64 -3.33
C ASP A 2 7.52 -15.23 -1.88
N GLU A 3 8.51 -15.85 -1.25
CA GLU A 3 8.95 -15.51 0.09
C GLU A 3 9.93 -14.35 0.03
N VAL A 4 9.79 -13.42 0.96
CA VAL A 4 10.66 -12.24 1.10
C VAL A 4 11.21 -12.20 2.52
N THR A 5 12.42 -11.68 2.66
CA THR A 5 13.05 -11.42 3.96
C THR A 5 12.89 -9.93 4.29
N LEU A 6 12.47 -9.66 5.52
CA LEU A 6 12.31 -8.31 6.05
C LEU A 6 13.12 -8.17 7.33
N GLU A 7 13.62 -6.97 7.57
CA GLU A 7 14.20 -6.61 8.85
C GLU A 7 13.23 -5.73 9.62
N VAL A 8 12.97 -6.10 10.86
CA VAL A 8 12.12 -5.34 11.78
C VAL A 8 13.00 -4.80 12.91
N PHE A 9 13.02 -3.49 13.03
CA PHE A 9 13.84 -2.78 13.99
C PHE A 9 13.06 -2.52 15.28
N ASP A 10 13.64 -2.88 16.40
CA ASP A 10 13.12 -2.52 17.72
C ASP A 10 13.80 -1.25 18.22
N TYR A 11 13.02 -0.34 18.77
CA TYR A 11 13.48 0.93 19.26
C TYR A 11 13.30 1.04 20.78
N SER A 12 14.25 1.68 21.44
CA SER A 12 14.11 2.19 22.82
C SER A 12 14.32 3.70 22.79
N GLY A 13 13.24 4.45 22.87
CA GLY A 13 13.24 5.87 22.56
C GLY A 13 13.65 6.09 21.09
N SER A 14 14.72 6.85 20.85
CA SER A 14 15.24 7.14 19.49
C SER A 14 16.39 6.23 19.08
N LYS A 15 16.67 5.15 19.81
CA LYS A 15 17.80 4.26 19.52
C LYS A 15 17.30 2.92 19.01
N ILE A 16 17.86 2.43 17.92
CA ILE A 16 17.70 1.04 17.48
C ILE A 16 18.43 0.15 18.49
N VAL A 17 17.71 -0.78 19.10
CA VAL A 17 18.26 -1.72 20.09
C VAL A 17 18.43 -3.12 19.50
N SER A 18 17.65 -3.47 18.49
CA SER A 18 17.82 -4.71 17.72
C SER A 18 17.26 -4.59 16.32
N ALA A 19 17.80 -5.40 15.39
CA ALA A 19 17.23 -5.65 14.09
C ALA A 19 16.95 -7.16 13.98
N ASN A 20 15.70 -7.52 13.72
CA ASN A 20 15.26 -8.90 13.67
C ASN A 20 14.86 -9.26 12.24
N SER A 21 15.55 -10.24 11.64
CA SER A 21 15.19 -10.77 10.34
C SER A 21 13.94 -11.64 10.46
N MET A 22 12.97 -11.39 9.62
CA MET A 22 11.71 -12.13 9.52
C MET A 22 11.44 -12.51 8.08
N THR A 23 10.72 -13.60 7.86
CA THR A 23 10.22 -13.91 6.53
C THR A 23 8.78 -13.48 6.38
N GLY A 24 8.39 -13.21 5.14
CA GLY A 24 7.03 -12.88 4.78
C GLY A 24 6.66 -13.46 3.42
N GLN A 25 5.39 -13.53 3.15
CA GLN A 25 4.86 -13.96 1.86
C GLN A 25 4.18 -12.78 1.18
N ILE A 26 4.44 -12.62 -0.12
CA ILE A 26 3.69 -11.64 -0.91
C ILE A 26 2.24 -12.10 -0.98
N LEU A 27 1.37 -11.40 -0.23
CA LEU A 27 -0.05 -11.69 -0.15
C LEU A 27 -0.77 -11.18 -1.41
N ALA A 28 -0.45 -9.98 -1.84
CA ALA A 28 -1.00 -9.34 -3.02
C ALA A 28 0.01 -8.36 -3.61
N TYR A 29 -0.02 -8.16 -4.91
CA TYR A 29 0.69 -7.07 -5.56
C TYR A 29 -0.10 -6.57 -6.76
N ASP A 30 0.10 -5.31 -7.08
CA ASP A 30 -0.50 -4.67 -8.25
C ASP A 30 0.54 -3.75 -8.91
N LYS A 31 0.97 -4.16 -10.10
CA LYS A 31 1.94 -3.40 -10.88
C LYS A 31 1.41 -2.05 -11.34
N HIS A 32 0.08 -1.94 -11.56
CA HIS A 32 -0.53 -0.68 -11.97
C HIS A 32 -0.47 0.35 -10.85
N HIS A 33 -0.81 -0.07 -9.62
CA HIS A 33 -0.74 0.81 -8.44
C HIS A 33 0.68 0.96 -7.89
N ASP A 34 1.63 0.09 -8.30
CA ASP A 34 3.00 0.01 -7.74
C ASP A 34 2.97 -0.27 -6.24
N LEU A 35 2.14 -1.22 -5.85
CA LEU A 35 1.88 -1.58 -4.45
C LEU A 35 1.97 -3.09 -4.25
N ALA A 36 2.46 -3.49 -3.10
CA ALA A 36 2.43 -4.87 -2.63
C ALA A 36 2.03 -4.95 -1.16
N ALA A 37 1.28 -5.98 -0.80
CA ALA A 37 1.00 -6.36 0.58
C ALA A 37 1.77 -7.63 0.92
N ILE A 38 2.51 -7.59 2.02
CA ILE A 38 3.32 -8.71 2.50
C ILE A 38 2.77 -9.15 3.84
N LYS A 39 2.45 -10.43 3.96
CA LYS A 39 2.09 -11.04 5.23
C LYS A 39 3.33 -11.56 5.91
N LEU A 40 3.63 -11.06 7.11
CA LEU A 40 4.73 -11.58 7.92
C LEU A 40 4.42 -12.98 8.43
N ASN A 41 5.40 -13.88 8.33
CA ASN A 41 5.38 -15.21 8.94
C ASN A 41 5.79 -15.09 10.42
N ASN A 42 5.03 -14.33 11.19
CA ASN A 42 5.37 -14.01 12.56
C ASN A 42 4.14 -14.14 13.47
N THR A 43 4.35 -14.66 14.65
CA THR A 43 3.33 -14.73 15.71
C THR A 43 3.46 -13.62 16.75
N ARG A 44 4.57 -12.85 16.70
CA ARG A 44 4.79 -11.72 17.61
C ARG A 44 3.88 -10.56 17.21
N LYS A 45 3.11 -10.04 18.16
CA LYS A 45 2.38 -8.79 17.95
C LYS A 45 3.38 -7.63 17.83
N LEU A 46 3.30 -6.87 16.75
CA LEU A 46 4.05 -5.64 16.61
C LEU A 46 3.44 -4.56 17.52
N GLU A 47 4.28 -3.85 18.25
CA GLU A 47 3.84 -2.84 19.22
C GLU A 47 3.26 -1.60 18.52
N TYR A 48 3.89 -1.20 17.42
CA TYR A 48 3.52 -0.01 16.67
C TYR A 48 3.07 -0.41 15.27
N VAL A 49 1.85 -0.04 14.92
CA VAL A 49 1.26 -0.26 13.60
C VAL A 49 0.61 1.03 13.14
N ALA A 50 1.02 1.53 11.98
CA ALA A 50 0.41 2.71 11.39
C ALA A 50 -1.00 2.39 10.89
N LYS A 51 -1.94 3.30 11.10
CA LYS A 51 -3.27 3.25 10.49
C LYS A 51 -3.26 4.00 9.17
N VAL A 52 -3.95 3.48 8.18
CA VAL A 52 -4.20 4.22 6.94
C VAL A 52 -5.09 5.42 7.25
N ILE A 53 -4.87 6.56 6.59
CA ILE A 53 -5.74 7.73 6.74
C ILE A 53 -7.20 7.34 6.48
N PRO A 54 -8.17 7.70 7.34
CA PRO A 54 -9.59 7.45 7.07
C PRO A 54 -10.05 8.07 5.75
N ARG A 55 -10.97 7.42 5.03
CA ARG A 55 -11.44 7.90 3.71
C ARG A 55 -12.02 9.31 3.77
N ASP A 56 -12.80 9.61 4.78
CA ASP A 56 -13.42 10.91 5.03
C ASP A 56 -12.42 12.00 5.43
N ALA A 57 -11.23 11.62 5.91
CA ALA A 57 -10.17 12.55 6.25
C ALA A 57 -9.27 12.91 5.05
N ILE A 58 -9.36 12.19 3.93
CA ILE A 58 -8.54 12.47 2.72
C ILE A 58 -8.79 13.89 2.21
N ASP A 59 -10.05 14.31 2.14
CA ASP A 59 -10.43 15.65 1.68
C ASP A 59 -10.09 16.75 2.68
N CYS A 60 -9.70 16.38 3.90
CA CYS A 60 -9.26 17.31 4.94
C CYS A 60 -7.78 17.68 4.82
N LEU A 61 -6.99 16.94 4.03
CA LEU A 61 -5.57 17.26 3.81
C LEU A 61 -5.39 18.65 3.21
N ARG A 62 -4.34 19.35 3.64
CA ARG A 62 -4.01 20.70 3.20
C ARG A 62 -2.55 20.82 2.80
N ILE A 63 -2.26 21.68 1.84
CA ILE A 63 -0.89 22.11 1.57
C ILE A 63 -0.36 22.77 2.83
N GLY A 64 0.86 22.37 3.24
CA GLY A 64 1.47 22.79 4.49
C GLY A 64 1.28 21.84 5.66
N ASP A 65 0.42 20.82 5.54
CA ASP A 65 0.30 19.81 6.59
C ASP A 65 1.64 19.14 6.83
N PRO A 66 2.05 18.98 8.11
CA PRO A 66 3.32 18.34 8.44
C PRO A 66 3.28 16.86 8.07
N VAL A 67 4.40 16.37 7.52
CA VAL A 67 4.55 14.96 7.15
C VAL A 67 5.90 14.41 7.53
N TRP A 68 5.97 13.09 7.67
CA TRP A 68 7.19 12.33 7.83
C TRP A 68 7.30 11.31 6.71
N VAL A 69 8.45 11.27 6.04
CA VAL A 69 8.83 10.18 5.13
C VAL A 69 9.79 9.27 5.88
N CYS A 70 9.48 7.99 5.96
CA CYS A 70 10.35 6.99 6.59
C CYS A 70 10.75 5.94 5.55
N GLY A 71 12.04 5.77 5.34
CA GLY A 71 12.58 4.80 4.38
C GLY A 71 14.08 4.60 4.54
N CYS A 72 14.66 3.72 3.74
CA CYS A 72 16.06 3.28 3.81
C CYS A 72 16.95 4.04 2.82
N SER A 73 17.04 5.36 2.97
CA SER A 73 17.82 6.22 2.06
C SER A 73 19.24 5.71 1.89
N LEU A 74 19.65 5.50 0.64
CA LEU A 74 21.00 5.01 0.27
C LEU A 74 21.43 3.75 1.04
N LEU A 75 20.50 2.83 1.31
CA LEU A 75 20.72 1.57 2.04
C LEU A 75 21.07 1.74 3.53
N HIS A 76 20.82 2.91 4.10
CA HIS A 76 20.87 3.08 5.56
C HIS A 76 19.67 2.40 6.24
N ASP A 77 19.79 2.14 7.52
CA ASP A 77 18.65 1.77 8.36
C ASP A 77 17.53 2.78 8.22
N PRO A 78 16.25 2.36 8.36
CA PRO A 78 15.12 3.28 8.17
C PRO A 78 15.21 4.47 9.13
N PHE A 79 15.10 5.66 8.58
CA PHE A 79 15.03 6.89 9.37
C PHE A 79 13.98 7.85 8.82
N PRO A 80 13.36 8.67 9.69
CA PRO A 80 12.35 9.63 9.28
C PRO A 80 12.97 10.94 8.83
N ASN A 81 12.42 11.51 7.76
CA ASN A 81 12.65 12.88 7.32
C ASN A 81 11.34 13.67 7.43
N SER A 82 11.39 14.87 7.99
CA SER A 82 10.22 15.74 8.13
C SER A 82 10.11 16.76 7.01
N GLY A 83 8.88 17.10 6.68
CA GLY A 83 8.52 18.14 5.72
C GLY A 83 7.05 18.47 5.78
N THR A 84 6.52 18.98 4.68
CA THR A 84 5.10 19.31 4.53
C THR A 84 4.57 18.83 3.19
N LEU A 85 3.25 18.61 3.10
CA LEU A 85 2.58 18.43 1.83
C LEU A 85 2.69 19.71 1.01
N THR A 86 3.11 19.59 -0.25
CA THR A 86 3.31 20.73 -1.17
C THR A 86 2.33 20.71 -2.34
N TYR A 87 1.81 19.54 -2.67
CA TYR A 87 0.74 19.38 -3.65
C TYR A 87 -0.10 18.16 -3.32
N LEU A 88 -1.43 18.28 -3.39
CA LEU A 88 -2.32 17.23 -2.89
C LEU A 88 -2.68 16.19 -3.95
N ARG A 89 -2.61 16.53 -5.24
CA ARG A 89 -3.01 15.61 -6.30
C ARG A 89 -2.25 15.90 -7.59
N GLU A 90 -1.01 15.46 -7.66
CA GLU A 90 -0.24 15.50 -8.90
C GLU A 90 -0.58 14.28 -9.76
N ILE A 91 -0.81 14.48 -11.04
CA ILE A 91 -1.10 13.40 -11.99
C ILE A 91 0.14 13.11 -12.83
N ILE A 92 0.76 11.98 -12.59
CA ILE A 92 1.92 11.49 -13.34
C ILE A 92 1.55 10.14 -13.96
N GLU A 93 1.63 10.03 -15.30
CA GLU A 93 1.27 8.80 -16.03
C GLU A 93 -0.12 8.27 -15.65
N GLN A 94 -1.09 9.16 -15.58
CA GLN A 94 -2.50 8.90 -15.21
C GLN A 94 -2.70 8.39 -13.77
N LYS A 95 -1.73 8.53 -12.90
CA LYS A 95 -1.78 8.13 -11.49
C LYS A 95 -1.67 9.34 -10.57
N ALA A 96 -2.52 9.35 -9.53
CA ALA A 96 -2.49 10.41 -8.53
C ALA A 96 -1.38 10.20 -7.51
N TYR A 97 -0.69 11.28 -7.14
CA TYR A 97 0.36 11.32 -6.13
C TYR A 97 0.16 12.52 -5.20
N LEU A 98 0.56 12.35 -3.96
CA LEU A 98 0.86 13.45 -3.05
C LEU A 98 2.31 13.90 -3.30
N MET A 99 2.55 15.21 -3.41
CA MET A 99 3.90 15.75 -3.41
C MET A 99 4.23 16.33 -2.03
N GLN A 100 5.46 16.09 -1.59
CA GLN A 100 5.96 16.55 -0.30
C GLN A 100 7.41 17.02 -0.42
N ASN A 101 7.86 17.88 0.51
CA ASN A 101 9.21 18.44 0.53
C ASN A 101 10.13 17.83 1.61
N ALA A 102 9.68 16.78 2.32
CA ALA A 102 10.59 16.02 3.17
C ALA A 102 11.70 15.41 2.31
N PRO A 103 12.98 15.54 2.69
CA PRO A 103 14.06 15.02 1.88
C PRO A 103 13.86 13.56 1.50
N SER A 104 13.80 13.29 0.19
CA SER A 104 13.57 11.98 -0.37
C SER A 104 14.60 11.71 -1.46
N ILE A 105 15.29 10.56 -1.39
CA ILE A 105 16.31 10.15 -2.34
C ILE A 105 16.16 8.66 -2.66
N PHE A 106 17.05 8.10 -3.46
CA PHE A 106 17.10 6.67 -3.74
C PHE A 106 17.15 5.85 -2.44
N GLY A 107 16.34 4.79 -2.36
CA GLY A 107 16.17 3.96 -1.18
C GLY A 107 14.92 4.31 -0.34
N ASN A 108 14.33 5.50 -0.52
CA ASN A 108 13.05 5.83 0.12
C ASN A 108 11.84 5.16 -0.55
N SER A 109 11.98 4.62 -1.76
CA SER A 109 10.88 3.95 -2.47
C SER A 109 10.31 2.78 -1.66
N GLY A 110 8.97 2.72 -1.53
CA GLY A 110 8.27 1.78 -0.67
C GLY A 110 8.17 2.22 0.79
N GLY A 111 8.91 3.24 1.21
CA GLY A 111 8.82 3.83 2.54
C GLY A 111 7.51 4.61 2.75
N GLY A 112 7.03 4.67 3.97
CA GLY A 112 5.77 5.34 4.31
C GLY A 112 5.87 6.86 4.31
N LEU A 113 4.83 7.52 3.79
CA LEU A 113 4.52 8.92 4.04
C LEU A 113 3.46 8.98 5.14
N PHE A 114 3.77 9.62 6.27
CA PHE A 114 2.90 9.70 7.44
C PHE A 114 2.48 11.14 7.72
N HIS A 115 1.22 11.31 8.14
CA HIS A 115 0.73 12.60 8.63
C HIS A 115 1.42 12.95 9.95
N GLY A 116 2.00 14.16 10.04
CA GLY A 116 2.87 14.52 11.16
C GLY A 116 2.16 14.65 12.52
N THR A 117 0.88 14.97 12.52
CA THR A 117 0.08 15.12 13.74
C THR A 117 -0.65 13.83 14.10
N GLU A 118 -1.31 13.22 13.13
CA GLU A 118 -2.21 12.07 13.37
C GLU A 118 -1.47 10.72 13.27
N GLY A 119 -0.28 10.69 12.65
CA GLY A 119 0.47 9.46 12.43
C GLY A 119 -0.14 8.52 11.38
N TRP A 120 -1.16 8.96 10.64
CA TRP A 120 -1.77 8.16 9.59
C TRP A 120 -0.81 7.92 8.44
N LEU A 121 -0.83 6.72 7.88
CA LEU A 121 -0.19 6.41 6.61
C LEU A 121 -0.99 7.07 5.48
N LEU A 122 -0.38 8.04 4.80
CA LEU A 122 -0.98 8.76 3.68
C LEU A 122 -0.69 8.08 2.34
N GLY A 123 0.45 7.43 2.22
CA GLY A 123 0.90 6.80 0.99
C GLY A 123 2.27 6.17 1.12
N LEU A 124 2.77 5.59 0.03
CA LEU A 124 4.12 5.05 -0.04
C LEU A 124 4.95 5.88 -1.02
N THR A 125 6.17 6.23 -0.62
CA THR A 125 7.10 6.96 -1.48
C THR A 125 7.46 6.11 -2.69
N SER A 126 7.28 6.68 -3.88
CA SER A 126 7.44 5.95 -5.14
C SER A 126 8.41 6.67 -6.09
N ARG A 127 8.42 8.00 -6.10
CA ARG A 127 9.16 8.78 -7.09
C ARG A 127 9.86 9.98 -6.45
N VAL A 128 10.95 10.40 -7.09
CA VAL A 128 11.65 11.65 -6.81
C VAL A 128 11.94 12.35 -8.13
N THR A 129 11.93 13.68 -8.11
CA THR A 129 12.28 14.47 -9.30
C THR A 129 13.78 14.41 -9.54
N VAL A 130 14.16 14.17 -10.78
CA VAL A 130 15.53 14.28 -11.24
C VAL A 130 15.62 15.30 -12.37
N THR A 131 16.65 16.13 -12.35
CA THR A 131 16.96 17.08 -13.42
C THR A 131 18.24 16.62 -14.11
N GLN A 132 18.20 16.54 -15.44
CA GLN A 132 19.39 16.21 -16.21
C GLN A 132 20.25 17.45 -16.40
N LEU A 133 21.49 17.39 -15.94
CA LEU A 133 22.48 18.47 -16.09
C LEU A 133 23.67 17.96 -16.89
N GLY A 134 23.68 18.22 -18.20
CA GLY A 134 24.73 17.72 -19.09
C GLY A 134 24.81 16.20 -19.08
N PHE A 135 25.94 15.63 -18.65
CA PHE A 135 26.16 14.19 -18.55
C PHE A 135 25.75 13.59 -17.19
N GLY A 136 25.26 14.40 -16.23
CA GLY A 136 24.87 13.98 -14.89
C GLY A 136 23.38 14.17 -14.64
N VAL A 137 22.92 13.63 -13.53
CA VAL A 137 21.58 13.85 -13.00
C VAL A 137 21.70 14.51 -11.63
N ASP A 138 20.83 15.49 -11.39
CA ASP A 138 20.66 16.12 -10.08
C ASP A 138 19.32 15.70 -9.49
N VAL A 139 19.34 15.16 -8.26
CA VAL A 139 18.16 14.67 -7.57
C VAL A 139 17.56 15.82 -6.75
N GLN A 140 16.34 16.20 -7.09
CA GLN A 140 15.61 17.21 -6.35
C GLN A 140 14.97 16.56 -5.11
N SER A 141 15.78 16.35 -4.08
CA SER A 141 15.37 15.58 -2.87
C SER A 141 14.17 16.18 -2.12
N TRP A 142 13.89 17.45 -2.35
CA TRP A 142 12.74 18.19 -1.80
C TRP A 142 11.47 18.08 -2.65
N MET A 143 11.47 17.31 -3.72
CA MET A 143 10.32 17.04 -4.60
C MET A 143 10.08 15.53 -4.64
N GLY A 144 9.63 14.98 -3.52
CA GLY A 144 9.24 13.57 -3.40
C GLY A 144 7.78 13.36 -3.71
N PHE A 145 7.44 12.22 -4.33
CA PHE A 145 6.08 11.83 -4.65
C PHE A 145 5.73 10.51 -3.98
N SER A 146 4.62 10.51 -3.28
CA SER A 146 4.06 9.32 -2.65
C SER A 146 2.72 8.98 -3.28
N THR A 147 2.36 7.71 -3.31
CA THR A 147 1.05 7.28 -3.82
C THR A 147 -0.07 8.05 -3.11
N HIS A 148 -1.07 8.51 -3.88
CA HIS A 148 -2.24 9.15 -3.28
C HIS A 148 -3.02 8.16 -2.41
N PRO A 149 -3.61 8.56 -1.26
CA PRO A 149 -4.36 7.65 -0.38
C PRO A 149 -5.46 6.86 -1.10
N GLU A 150 -6.16 7.47 -2.04
CA GLU A 150 -7.18 6.78 -2.84
C GLU A 150 -6.63 5.52 -3.54
N ARG A 151 -5.39 5.58 -4.04
CA ARG A 151 -4.76 4.42 -4.69
C ARG A 151 -4.44 3.30 -3.71
N LEU A 152 -4.19 3.60 -2.43
CA LEU A 152 -4.07 2.57 -1.39
C LEU A 152 -5.42 1.86 -1.23
N TYR A 153 -6.49 2.62 -1.14
CA TYR A 153 -7.84 2.07 -1.02
C TYR A 153 -8.27 1.26 -2.24
N GLU A 154 -8.01 1.78 -3.45
CA GLU A 154 -8.26 1.04 -4.70
C GLU A 154 -7.52 -0.30 -4.71
N PHE A 155 -6.24 -0.31 -4.29
CA PHE A 155 -5.47 -1.53 -4.17
C PHE A 155 -6.08 -2.48 -3.14
N PHE A 156 -6.44 -2.00 -1.95
CA PHE A 156 -7.03 -2.85 -0.91
C PHE A 156 -8.37 -3.44 -1.37
N ASP A 157 -9.22 -2.65 -1.99
CA ASP A 157 -10.52 -3.10 -2.48
C ASP A 157 -10.37 -4.13 -3.61
N HIS A 158 -9.52 -3.85 -4.60
CA HIS A 158 -9.26 -4.77 -5.71
C HIS A 158 -8.63 -6.09 -5.25
N GLN A 159 -7.85 -6.05 -4.18
CA GLN A 159 -7.16 -7.22 -3.66
C GLN A 159 -7.90 -7.91 -2.50
N GLU A 160 -9.15 -7.52 -2.20
CA GLU A 160 -9.93 -8.08 -1.09
C GLU A 160 -9.18 -7.98 0.27
N LEU A 161 -8.61 -6.80 0.55
CA LEU A 161 -7.81 -6.54 1.74
C LEU A 161 -8.46 -5.48 2.63
N GLN A 162 -9.79 -5.36 2.65
CA GLN A 162 -10.54 -4.37 3.39
C GLN A 162 -10.25 -4.41 4.90
N PHE A 163 -9.92 -5.58 5.44
CA PHE A 163 -9.55 -5.74 6.85
C PHE A 163 -8.35 -4.87 7.29
N LEU A 164 -7.60 -4.27 6.34
CA LEU A 164 -6.50 -3.35 6.65
C LEU A 164 -7.00 -1.95 7.07
N TYR A 165 -8.25 -1.64 6.81
CA TYR A 165 -8.82 -0.33 7.14
C TYR A 165 -10.26 -0.38 7.70
N ASP A 166 -10.95 -1.50 7.58
CA ASP A 166 -12.32 -1.72 8.08
C ASP A 166 -12.29 -2.69 9.25
N ASP A 167 -12.61 -2.19 10.44
CA ASP A 167 -12.65 -2.98 11.67
C ASP A 167 -13.77 -4.04 11.69
N ASN A 168 -14.73 -3.98 10.74
CA ASN A 168 -15.79 -4.98 10.58
C ASN A 168 -15.38 -6.16 9.69
N ASP A 169 -14.23 -6.08 9.02
CA ASP A 169 -13.67 -7.17 8.22
C ASP A 169 -12.49 -7.84 8.93
N ASP A 170 -12.21 -9.09 8.58
CA ASP A 170 -11.11 -9.84 9.15
C ASP A 170 -10.29 -10.58 8.09
N TYR A 171 -9.07 -10.93 8.48
CA TYR A 171 -8.14 -11.62 7.59
C TYR A 171 -8.69 -12.93 7.02
N TYR A 172 -9.43 -13.73 7.82
CA TYR A 172 -9.92 -15.04 7.36
C TYR A 172 -11.05 -14.87 6.36
N SER A 173 -11.97 -13.95 6.60
CA SER A 173 -13.05 -13.58 5.68
C SER A 173 -12.48 -13.08 4.35
N ALA A 174 -11.48 -12.20 4.40
CA ALA A 174 -10.78 -11.70 3.22
C ALA A 174 -10.10 -12.83 2.44
N MET A 175 -9.39 -13.74 3.10
CA MET A 175 -8.74 -14.89 2.43
C MET A 175 -9.75 -15.83 1.81
N LYS A 176 -10.90 -16.01 2.42
CA LYS A 176 -12.01 -16.82 1.84
C LYS A 176 -12.52 -16.16 0.56
N ARG A 177 -12.85 -14.86 0.57
CA ARG A 177 -13.28 -14.12 -0.63
C ARG A 177 -12.26 -14.24 -1.77
N ARG A 178 -10.97 -14.05 -1.48
CA ARG A 178 -9.87 -14.21 -2.46
C ARG A 178 -9.82 -15.62 -3.05
N SER A 179 -9.98 -16.64 -2.21
CA SER A 179 -9.99 -18.04 -2.64
C SER A 179 -11.19 -18.33 -3.55
N ASP A 180 -12.36 -17.86 -3.17
CA ASP A 180 -13.60 -18.04 -3.93
C ASP A 180 -13.49 -17.34 -5.29
N ARG A 181 -13.08 -16.08 -5.33
CA ARG A 181 -12.83 -15.32 -6.56
C ARG A 181 -11.84 -16.00 -7.50
N ARG A 182 -10.74 -16.55 -6.94
CA ARG A 182 -9.76 -17.29 -7.75
C ARG A 182 -10.33 -18.57 -8.32
N ARG A 183 -11.13 -19.31 -7.54
CA ARG A 183 -11.80 -20.54 -8.00
C ARG A 183 -12.77 -20.23 -9.11
N ASP A 184 -13.57 -19.17 -8.98
CA ASP A 184 -14.57 -18.76 -9.97
C ASP A 184 -13.92 -18.29 -11.27
N ALA A 185 -12.82 -17.53 -11.17
CA ALA A 185 -12.03 -17.14 -12.34
C ALA A 185 -11.43 -18.34 -13.07
N LEU A 186 -10.88 -19.32 -12.34
CA LEU A 186 -10.37 -20.57 -12.95
C LEU A 186 -11.48 -21.38 -13.61
N ARG A 187 -12.66 -21.45 -12.98
CA ARG A 187 -13.85 -22.11 -13.56
C ARG A 187 -14.28 -21.45 -14.85
N SER A 188 -14.35 -20.11 -14.90
CA SER A 188 -14.69 -19.38 -16.12
C SER A 188 -13.72 -19.68 -17.27
N ILE A 189 -12.40 -19.61 -17.00
CA ILE A 189 -11.36 -19.92 -17.99
C ILE A 189 -11.50 -21.35 -18.52
N MET A 190 -11.77 -22.32 -17.62
CA MET A 190 -11.96 -23.71 -18.03
C MET A 190 -13.20 -23.90 -18.90
N LEU A 191 -14.33 -23.24 -18.58
CA LEU A 191 -15.56 -23.31 -19.36
C LEU A 191 -15.38 -22.68 -20.73
N GLU A 192 -14.75 -21.51 -20.81
CA GLU A 192 -14.39 -20.84 -22.07
C GLU A 192 -13.49 -21.73 -22.94
N GLY A 193 -12.47 -22.37 -22.34
CA GLY A 193 -11.57 -23.28 -23.05
C GLY A 193 -12.26 -24.55 -23.58
N LEU A 194 -13.41 -24.93 -23.00
CA LEU A 194 -14.25 -26.05 -23.44
C LEU A 194 -15.39 -25.63 -24.36
N GLY A 195 -15.53 -24.34 -24.68
CA GLY A 195 -16.63 -23.78 -25.46
C GLY A 195 -17.99 -23.85 -24.75
N LEU A 196 -17.98 -23.96 -23.40
CA LEU A 196 -19.16 -24.00 -22.55
C LEU A 196 -19.38 -22.62 -21.91
N GLN A 197 -20.66 -22.19 -21.89
CA GLN A 197 -21.02 -20.99 -21.11
C GLN A 197 -21.32 -21.37 -19.65
N ALA A 198 -20.96 -20.49 -18.70
CA ALA A 198 -21.37 -20.65 -17.31
C ALA A 198 -22.90 -20.57 -17.21
N ASP A 199 -23.52 -21.47 -16.45
CA ASP A 199 -24.95 -21.43 -16.20
C ASP A 199 -25.27 -20.13 -15.42
N PRO A 200 -26.22 -19.29 -15.88
CA PRO A 200 -26.62 -18.08 -15.17
C PRO A 200 -27.07 -18.33 -13.73
N ALA A 201 -27.60 -19.53 -13.43
CA ALA A 201 -28.01 -19.93 -12.09
C ALA A 201 -26.85 -20.09 -11.10
N ASP A 202 -25.62 -20.29 -11.59
CA ASP A 202 -24.42 -20.45 -10.78
C ASP A 202 -23.75 -19.11 -10.39
N THR A 203 -24.17 -18.01 -11.03
CA THR A 203 -23.65 -16.66 -10.76
C THR A 203 -24.57 -15.82 -9.86
N ALA A 204 -25.78 -16.31 -9.55
CA ALA A 204 -26.69 -15.63 -8.65
C ALA A 204 -26.17 -15.66 -7.22
N SER A 205 -26.12 -14.47 -6.61
CA SER A 205 -25.76 -14.34 -5.18
C SER A 205 -26.80 -15.04 -4.31
N PRO A 206 -26.46 -15.44 -3.06
CA PRO A 206 -27.44 -16.02 -2.14
C PRO A 206 -28.66 -15.12 -1.90
N GLU A 207 -28.55 -13.81 -2.10
CA GLU A 207 -29.64 -12.84 -1.95
C GLU A 207 -30.64 -12.88 -3.10
N ASP A 208 -30.21 -13.23 -4.32
CA ASP A 208 -31.12 -13.30 -5.48
C ASP A 208 -32.04 -14.54 -5.43
N LYS A 209 -31.75 -15.53 -4.61
CA LYS A 209 -32.55 -16.76 -4.48
C LYS A 209 -33.78 -16.61 -3.60
N PHE A 210 -33.96 -15.49 -2.90
CA PHE A 210 -35.12 -15.24 -2.01
C PHE A 210 -36.20 -14.34 -2.62
N LEU A 211 -36.03 -13.86 -3.84
CA LEU A 211 -37.01 -12.96 -4.49
C LEU A 211 -38.05 -13.66 -5.36
N ASP A 212 -37.96 -15.00 -5.55
CA ASP A 212 -38.90 -15.80 -6.36
C ASP A 212 -39.73 -16.81 -5.56
N GLN A 213 -40.10 -16.47 -4.31
CA GLN A 213 -41.12 -17.23 -3.54
C GLN A 213 -42.23 -16.35 -3.00
#